data_7111bc6fbdbcb39bf1f05d8bdac47b29
#
_entry.id   7111bc6fbdbcb39bf1f05d8bdac47b29
#
_cell.length_a   1.000
_cell.length_b   1.000
_cell.length_c   1.000
_cell.angle_alpha   90.00
_cell.angle_beta   90.00
_cell.angle_gamma   90.00
#
_symmetry.space_group_name_H-M   'P 1'
#
loop_
_entity.id
_entity.type
_entity.pdbx_description
1 polymer ?
#
loop_
_entity_poly.entity_id
_entity_poly.type
_entity_poly.pdbx_seq_one_letter_code
_entity_poly.pdbx_strand_id
1 'polypeptide(L)'
;MLLTSCSGKKDNKTISIGYINWDDGIALTHLVEVILEQQGYRVILKNADPAPIYATMARGKVDLLMDAWLPATQADYMKQYGKNLEILGEIYRNARIGLVVPDYVSMNSIEQLNANREKFKGEIIGIDAGAGIMHATDLAIEKYKLNYKLLESSGPAMTAVLKRAIDEHQWIVVTGWTPHWMFTRFKLKFLEDPKGIFGKVEIITAIARKGFGKQHPFVAELIGNIHMTTDEISSLLNDVSQNEYNEKEGVEKWVKEHQSLVDSWIPN
;
A
#
# COMPACT_ATOMS: atom_id res chain seq x y z
N MET A 1 35.34 -46.90 5.61
CA MET A 1 33.90 -46.58 5.94
C MET A 1 33.79 -45.06 5.80
N LEU A 2 33.39 -44.59 4.63
CA LEU A 2 33.23 -43.17 4.29
C LEU A 2 31.81 -42.74 4.68
N LEU A 3 31.69 -41.93 5.70
CA LEU A 3 30.43 -41.26 6.07
C LEU A 3 30.24 -40.08 5.14
N THR A 4 29.43 -40.25 4.11
CA THR A 4 28.91 -39.19 3.29
C THR A 4 27.90 -38.39 4.13
N SER A 5 28.34 -37.25 4.68
CA SER A 5 27.45 -36.25 5.28
C SER A 5 26.65 -35.60 4.17
N CYS A 6 25.42 -36.01 3.99
CA CYS A 6 24.42 -35.25 3.25
C CYS A 6 24.08 -34.00 4.04
N SER A 7 24.79 -32.92 3.79
CA SER A 7 24.39 -31.56 4.16
C SER A 7 23.19 -31.19 3.29
N GLY A 8 22.01 -31.68 3.65
CA GLY A 8 20.76 -31.16 3.14
C GLY A 8 20.67 -29.70 3.54
N LYS A 9 20.74 -28.77 2.56
CA LYS A 9 20.25 -27.40 2.76
C LYS A 9 18.86 -27.53 3.37
N LYS A 10 18.73 -27.20 4.67
CA LYS A 10 17.40 -26.94 5.25
C LYS A 10 16.80 -25.83 4.40
N ASP A 11 15.80 -26.16 3.59
CA ASP A 11 14.94 -25.15 2.97
C ASP A 11 14.42 -24.28 4.11
N ASN A 12 14.91 -23.06 4.17
CA ASN A 12 14.48 -22.12 5.19
C ASN A 12 13.08 -21.64 4.79
N LYS A 13 12.04 -22.42 5.13
CA LYS A 13 10.64 -22.10 4.88
C LYS A 13 10.11 -20.97 5.78
N THR A 14 10.99 -20.05 6.17
CA THR A 14 10.60 -18.87 6.95
C THR A 14 10.86 -17.63 6.11
N ILE A 15 9.79 -16.85 5.88
CA ILE A 15 9.80 -15.61 5.11
C ILE A 15 9.38 -14.46 6.02
N SER A 16 10.10 -13.36 5.97
CA SER A 16 9.74 -12.13 6.68
C SER A 16 9.17 -11.09 5.71
N ILE A 17 7.97 -10.58 6.01
CA ILE A 17 7.31 -9.54 5.21
C ILE A 17 7.23 -8.28 6.04
N GLY A 18 7.85 -7.20 5.55
CA GLY A 18 7.68 -5.86 6.09
C GLY A 18 6.41 -5.23 5.53
N TYR A 19 5.70 -4.47 6.35
CA TYR A 19 4.52 -3.74 5.90
C TYR A 19 4.34 -2.44 6.68
N ILE A 20 3.67 -1.51 6.03
CA ILE A 20 3.24 -0.24 6.61
C ILE A 20 1.74 -0.37 6.90
N ASN A 21 1.24 0.39 7.88
CA ASN A 21 -0.15 0.31 8.30
C ASN A 21 -1.10 1.08 7.35
N TRP A 22 -1.02 0.74 6.05
CA TRP A 22 -1.89 1.22 4.99
C TRP A 22 -2.79 0.09 4.51
N ASP A 23 -4.03 0.41 4.17
CA ASP A 23 -5.07 -0.60 3.90
C ASP A 23 -4.68 -1.60 2.79
N ASP A 24 -4.12 -1.11 1.70
CA ASP A 24 -3.64 -1.93 0.59
C ASP A 24 -2.38 -2.74 0.98
N GLY A 25 -1.45 -2.12 1.70
CA GLY A 25 -0.27 -2.79 2.23
C GLY A 25 -0.61 -3.93 3.19
N ILE A 26 -1.56 -3.71 4.10
CA ILE A 26 -2.08 -4.73 5.03
C ILE A 26 -2.71 -5.87 4.24
N ALA A 27 -3.64 -5.56 3.33
CA ALA A 27 -4.38 -6.57 2.57
C ALA A 27 -3.45 -7.44 1.71
N LEU A 28 -2.52 -6.83 0.96
CA LEU A 28 -1.56 -7.56 0.12
C LEU A 28 -0.55 -8.37 0.95
N THR A 29 -0.15 -7.86 2.11
CA THR A 29 0.73 -8.58 3.03
C THR A 29 0.06 -9.84 3.58
N HIS A 30 -1.16 -9.72 4.08
CA HIS A 30 -1.90 -10.89 4.58
C HIS A 30 -2.30 -11.85 3.45
N LEU A 31 -2.55 -11.36 2.23
CA LEU A 31 -2.78 -12.23 1.07
C LEU A 31 -1.59 -13.17 0.83
N VAL A 32 -0.39 -12.60 0.78
CA VAL A 32 0.83 -13.41 0.59
C VAL A 32 1.12 -14.28 1.83
N GLU A 33 0.87 -13.79 3.03
CA GLU A 33 0.97 -14.59 4.25
C GLU A 33 0.11 -15.84 4.18
N VAL A 34 -1.19 -15.70 3.90
CA VAL A 34 -2.16 -16.81 3.83
C VAL A 34 -1.74 -17.82 2.76
N ILE A 35 -1.40 -17.34 1.56
CA ILE A 35 -0.96 -18.23 0.46
C ILE A 35 0.32 -18.98 0.85
N LEU A 36 1.32 -18.31 1.40
CA LEU A 36 2.57 -18.94 1.79
C LEU A 36 2.39 -19.95 2.93
N GLU A 37 1.53 -19.67 3.91
CA GLU A 37 1.21 -20.61 4.99
C GLU A 37 0.53 -21.87 4.45
N GLN A 38 -0.37 -21.74 3.47
CA GLN A 38 -0.96 -22.89 2.77
C GLN A 38 0.08 -23.74 2.03
N GLN A 39 1.20 -23.12 1.60
CA GLN A 39 2.35 -23.80 0.98
C GLN A 39 3.38 -24.31 2.01
N GLY A 40 3.04 -24.25 3.30
CA GLY A 40 3.85 -24.76 4.41
C GLY A 40 5.04 -23.87 4.77
N TYR A 41 4.99 -22.58 4.45
CA TYR A 41 5.95 -21.58 4.92
C TYR A 41 5.52 -21.03 6.28
N ARG A 42 6.50 -20.63 7.08
CA ARG A 42 6.28 -19.78 8.24
C ARG A 42 6.49 -18.33 7.84
N VAL A 43 5.49 -17.50 8.03
CA VAL A 43 5.59 -16.07 7.75
C VAL A 43 5.79 -15.27 9.04
N ILE A 44 6.66 -14.26 8.99
CA ILE A 44 6.93 -13.33 10.09
C ILE A 44 6.63 -11.93 9.59
N LEU A 45 5.57 -11.34 10.07
CA LEU A 45 5.18 -9.98 9.73
C LEU A 45 5.95 -8.97 10.59
N LYS A 46 6.38 -7.86 9.97
CA LYS A 46 7.10 -6.76 10.62
C LYS A 46 6.47 -5.44 10.23
N ASN A 47 5.70 -4.87 11.15
CA ASN A 47 5.12 -3.56 10.97
C ASN A 47 6.10 -2.46 11.39
N ALA A 48 6.28 -1.45 10.55
CA ALA A 48 7.00 -0.22 10.85
C ALA A 48 6.69 0.84 9.78
N ASP A 49 7.15 2.08 10.03
CA ASP A 49 7.10 3.15 9.04
C ASP A 49 7.93 2.84 7.78
N PRO A 50 7.68 3.52 6.66
CA PRO A 50 8.37 3.24 5.38
C PRO A 50 9.88 3.23 5.49
N ALA A 51 10.50 4.25 6.09
CA ALA A 51 11.96 4.37 6.15
C ALA A 51 12.65 3.20 6.87
N PRO A 52 12.22 2.76 8.08
CA PRO A 52 12.71 1.53 8.72
C PRO A 52 12.52 0.27 7.87
N ILE A 53 11.38 0.10 7.19
CA ILE A 53 11.12 -1.08 6.33
C ILE A 53 12.16 -1.14 5.22
N TYR A 54 12.29 -0.08 4.41
CA TYR A 54 13.28 -0.04 3.33
C TYR A 54 14.71 -0.23 3.82
N ALA A 55 15.08 0.41 4.93
CA ALA A 55 16.42 0.28 5.51
C ALA A 55 16.72 -1.14 6.02
N THR A 56 15.75 -1.83 6.61
CA THR A 56 15.92 -3.21 7.09
C THR A 56 15.94 -4.23 5.97
N MET A 57 15.15 -4.02 4.91
CA MET A 57 15.21 -4.80 3.67
C MET A 57 16.57 -4.68 2.99
N ALA A 58 17.09 -3.46 2.83
CA ALA A 58 18.38 -3.21 2.23
C ALA A 58 19.55 -3.87 3.01
N ARG A 59 19.38 -4.13 4.30
CA ARG A 59 20.31 -4.87 5.17
C ARG A 59 20.06 -6.38 5.20
N GLY A 60 19.07 -6.88 4.45
CA GLY A 60 18.71 -8.30 4.42
C GLY A 60 18.05 -8.83 5.70
N LYS A 61 17.40 -7.98 6.49
CA LYS A 61 16.71 -8.34 7.75
C LYS A 61 15.19 -8.48 7.60
N VAL A 62 14.65 -8.03 6.48
CA VAL A 62 13.29 -8.22 6.00
C VAL A 62 13.40 -8.71 4.57
N ASP A 63 12.60 -9.70 4.19
CA ASP A 63 12.69 -10.33 2.89
C ASP A 63 11.87 -9.61 1.83
N LEU A 64 10.63 -9.24 2.13
CA LEU A 64 9.61 -8.76 1.20
C LEU A 64 8.93 -7.47 1.67
N LEU A 65 8.47 -6.68 0.71
CA LEU A 65 7.43 -5.65 0.85
C LEU A 65 6.49 -5.77 -0.36
N MET A 66 5.19 -5.85 -0.10
CA MET A 66 4.18 -6.11 -1.13
C MET A 66 3.55 -4.84 -1.71
N ASP A 67 3.93 -3.67 -1.20
CA ASP A 67 3.24 -2.41 -1.44
C ASP A 67 4.23 -1.27 -1.76
N ALA A 68 5.07 -1.49 -2.79
CA ALA A 68 5.93 -0.43 -3.30
C ALA A 68 5.24 0.30 -4.47
N TRP A 69 4.89 1.58 -4.28
CA TRP A 69 4.26 2.43 -5.28
C TRP A 69 5.31 3.10 -6.16
N LEU A 70 5.40 2.64 -7.40
CA LEU A 70 6.42 3.04 -8.34
C LEU A 70 5.80 3.58 -9.64
N PRO A 71 6.48 4.52 -10.35
CA PRO A 71 7.86 4.97 -10.10
C PRO A 71 7.99 6.19 -9.18
N ALA A 72 6.90 6.88 -8.79
CA ALA A 72 7.00 8.23 -8.24
C ALA A 72 6.87 8.30 -6.72
N THR A 73 5.79 7.74 -6.14
CA THR A 73 5.45 7.91 -4.71
C THR A 73 6.57 7.48 -3.77
N GLN A 74 7.26 6.38 -4.09
CA GLN A 74 8.37 5.86 -3.28
C GLN A 74 9.73 5.97 -3.98
N ALA A 75 9.85 6.91 -4.94
CA ALA A 75 11.08 7.13 -5.69
C ALA A 75 12.30 7.39 -4.81
N ASP A 76 12.16 8.16 -3.73
CA ASP A 76 13.28 8.50 -2.85
C ASP A 76 13.82 7.27 -2.12
N TYR A 77 12.95 6.37 -1.66
CA TYR A 77 13.37 5.09 -1.08
C TYR A 77 14.08 4.21 -2.10
N MET A 78 13.56 4.12 -3.33
CA MET A 78 14.22 3.36 -4.40
C MET A 78 15.55 3.97 -4.83
N LYS A 79 15.67 5.30 -4.85
CA LYS A 79 16.93 5.99 -5.09
C LYS A 79 17.98 5.67 -4.02
N GLN A 80 17.57 5.63 -2.76
CA GLN A 80 18.47 5.39 -1.62
C GLN A 80 18.84 3.91 -1.47
N TYR A 81 17.88 3.01 -1.61
CA TYR A 81 18.02 1.59 -1.25
C TYR A 81 17.95 0.63 -2.43
N GLY A 82 17.46 1.04 -3.60
CA GLY A 82 17.14 0.17 -4.73
C GLY A 82 18.29 -0.72 -5.22
N LYS A 83 19.55 -0.32 -5.04
CA LYS A 83 20.72 -1.16 -5.36
C LYS A 83 20.78 -2.47 -4.55
N ASN A 84 20.15 -2.48 -3.38
CA ASN A 84 20.08 -3.60 -2.44
C ASN A 84 18.73 -4.29 -2.44
N LEU A 85 17.86 -3.93 -3.38
CA LEU A 85 16.52 -4.48 -3.55
C LEU A 85 16.40 -5.12 -4.94
N GLU A 86 15.39 -5.93 -5.13
CA GLU A 86 14.98 -6.48 -6.43
C GLU A 86 13.45 -6.42 -6.57
N ILE A 87 12.97 -6.15 -7.76
CA ILE A 87 11.54 -6.17 -8.10
C ILE A 87 11.17 -7.61 -8.39
N LEU A 88 10.08 -8.10 -7.77
CA LEU A 88 9.56 -9.44 -8.00
C LEU A 88 8.40 -9.45 -9.00
N GLY A 89 7.49 -8.49 -8.91
CA GLY A 89 6.33 -8.42 -9.78
C GLY A 89 5.52 -7.14 -9.61
N GLU A 90 4.66 -6.89 -10.59
CA GLU A 90 3.72 -5.79 -10.60
C GLU A 90 2.34 -6.31 -10.22
N ILE A 91 1.86 -5.95 -9.03
CA ILE A 91 0.60 -6.47 -8.48
C ILE A 91 -0.61 -5.76 -9.07
N TYR A 92 -0.55 -4.43 -9.17
CA TYR A 92 -1.66 -3.62 -9.64
C TYR A 92 -1.17 -2.38 -10.41
N ARG A 93 -1.78 -2.06 -11.57
CA ARG A 93 -1.26 -1.06 -12.52
C ARG A 93 -2.02 0.27 -12.57
N ASN A 94 -3.10 0.43 -11.83
CA ASN A 94 -3.94 1.64 -11.89
C ASN A 94 -3.94 2.41 -10.57
N ALA A 95 -2.81 2.39 -9.84
CA ALA A 95 -2.67 3.08 -8.57
C ALA A 95 -2.59 4.59 -8.76
N ARG A 96 -3.25 5.36 -7.90
CA ARG A 96 -3.31 6.82 -7.97
C ARG A 96 -3.33 7.43 -6.57
N ILE A 97 -2.58 8.50 -6.37
CA ILE A 97 -2.62 9.33 -5.16
C ILE A 97 -3.19 10.72 -5.48
N GLY A 98 -3.67 11.43 -4.48
CA GLY A 98 -4.12 12.82 -4.63
C GLY A 98 -4.83 13.37 -3.40
N LEU A 99 -5.37 14.58 -3.52
CA LEU A 99 -6.26 15.14 -2.53
C LEU A 99 -7.70 14.70 -2.83
N VAL A 100 -8.40 14.25 -1.80
CA VAL A 100 -9.75 13.67 -1.90
C VAL A 100 -10.71 14.47 -1.02
N VAL A 101 -11.90 14.67 -1.54
CA VAL A 101 -13.02 15.32 -0.83
C VAL A 101 -14.30 14.48 -1.00
N PRO A 102 -15.27 14.60 -0.07
CA PRO A 102 -16.62 14.07 -0.29
C PRO A 102 -17.27 14.66 -1.54
N ASP A 103 -18.06 13.87 -2.24
CA ASP A 103 -18.69 14.26 -3.52
C ASP A 103 -19.60 15.48 -3.41
N TYR A 104 -20.22 15.70 -2.22
CA TYR A 104 -21.07 16.87 -1.96
C TYR A 104 -20.29 18.19 -1.85
N VAL A 105 -18.95 18.16 -1.79
CA VAL A 105 -18.12 19.35 -1.82
C VAL A 105 -18.18 19.98 -3.21
N SER A 106 -18.68 21.22 -3.31
CA SER A 106 -18.99 21.87 -4.59
C SER A 106 -17.79 22.45 -5.35
N MET A 107 -16.56 21.90 -5.12
CA MET A 107 -15.33 22.25 -5.84
C MET A 107 -14.70 21.01 -6.44
N ASN A 108 -13.89 21.18 -7.50
CA ASN A 108 -13.31 20.07 -8.23
C ASN A 108 -11.79 20.15 -8.41
N SER A 109 -11.15 21.28 -8.07
CA SER A 109 -9.71 21.50 -8.30
C SER A 109 -8.99 22.00 -7.05
N ILE A 110 -7.75 21.59 -6.90
CA ILE A 110 -6.81 22.06 -5.86
C ILE A 110 -6.70 23.59 -5.89
N GLU A 111 -6.78 24.21 -7.05
CA GLU A 111 -6.72 25.68 -7.20
C GLU A 111 -7.83 26.42 -6.45
N GLN A 112 -8.95 25.75 -6.19
CA GLN A 112 -10.11 26.33 -5.50
C GLN A 112 -10.02 26.25 -3.96
N LEU A 113 -9.02 25.57 -3.42
CA LEU A 113 -8.89 25.35 -1.99
C LEU A 113 -8.78 26.68 -1.22
N ASN A 114 -7.93 27.61 -1.64
CA ASN A 114 -7.76 28.89 -0.93
C ASN A 114 -9.04 29.70 -0.84
N ALA A 115 -9.87 29.72 -1.88
CA ALA A 115 -11.16 30.41 -1.88
C ALA A 115 -12.20 29.78 -0.93
N ASN A 116 -11.99 28.52 -0.53
CA ASN A 116 -12.88 27.78 0.35
C ASN A 116 -12.23 27.44 1.69
N ARG A 117 -11.10 28.07 2.03
CA ARG A 117 -10.24 27.74 3.19
C ARG A 117 -11.01 27.60 4.51
N GLU A 118 -11.93 28.53 4.77
CA GLU A 118 -12.72 28.54 6.02
C GLU A 118 -13.56 27.27 6.18
N LYS A 119 -14.14 26.76 5.08
CA LYS A 119 -14.96 25.54 5.11
C LYS A 119 -14.15 24.28 5.45
N PHE A 120 -12.85 24.28 5.11
CA PHE A 120 -11.89 23.20 5.40
C PHE A 120 -11.06 23.48 6.67
N LYS A 121 -11.37 24.55 7.43
CA LYS A 121 -10.60 24.98 8.61
C LYS A 121 -9.12 25.28 8.30
N GLY A 122 -8.77 25.39 7.03
CA GLY A 122 -7.38 25.56 6.56
C GLY A 122 -6.50 24.32 6.80
N GLU A 123 -7.08 23.14 6.80
CA GLU A 123 -6.40 21.88 7.13
C GLU A 123 -6.57 20.85 6.01
N ILE A 124 -5.52 20.09 5.75
CA ILE A 124 -5.51 18.86 4.93
C ILE A 124 -5.16 17.73 5.90
N ILE A 125 -6.02 16.72 5.99
CA ILE A 125 -5.76 15.58 6.86
C ILE A 125 -4.96 14.56 6.09
N GLY A 126 -3.75 14.31 6.56
CA GLY A 126 -2.81 13.38 5.98
C GLY A 126 -2.71 12.07 6.74
N ILE A 127 -1.68 11.31 6.40
CA ILE A 127 -1.33 10.03 7.01
C ILE A 127 0.07 10.12 7.66
N ASP A 128 0.81 9.02 7.69
CA ASP A 128 2.15 8.94 8.29
C ASP A 128 3.13 9.88 7.56
N ALA A 129 3.90 10.66 8.32
CA ALA A 129 4.82 11.69 7.78
C ALA A 129 5.81 11.17 6.72
N GLY A 130 6.22 9.90 6.81
CA GLY A 130 7.14 9.26 5.86
C GLY A 130 6.49 8.77 4.57
N ALA A 131 5.17 8.92 4.40
CA ALA A 131 4.48 8.48 3.19
C ALA A 131 4.76 9.43 2.01
N GLY A 132 4.96 8.88 0.81
CA GLY A 132 5.23 9.68 -0.38
C GLY A 132 4.11 10.66 -0.74
N ILE A 133 2.85 10.31 -0.45
CA ILE A 133 1.71 11.21 -0.64
C ILE A 133 1.77 12.45 0.27
N MET A 134 2.37 12.35 1.45
CA MET A 134 2.58 13.49 2.34
C MET A 134 3.59 14.46 1.72
N HIS A 135 4.71 13.95 1.20
CA HIS A 135 5.68 14.76 0.49
C HIS A 135 5.08 15.44 -0.76
N ALA A 136 4.27 14.69 -1.54
CA ALA A 136 3.56 15.27 -2.68
C ALA A 136 2.57 16.37 -2.25
N THR A 137 1.90 16.19 -1.09
CA THR A 137 0.96 17.18 -0.54
C THR A 137 1.68 18.45 -0.07
N ASP A 138 2.84 18.33 0.60
CA ASP A 138 3.66 19.49 0.97
C ASP A 138 4.11 20.26 -0.27
N LEU A 139 4.54 19.55 -1.31
CA LEU A 139 4.89 20.15 -2.58
C LEU A 139 3.67 20.84 -3.25
N ALA A 140 2.48 20.24 -3.16
CA ALA A 140 1.25 20.85 -3.66
C ALA A 140 0.91 22.13 -2.88
N ILE A 141 1.04 22.13 -1.56
CA ILE A 141 0.84 23.33 -0.72
C ILE A 141 1.78 24.45 -1.19
N GLU A 142 3.04 24.15 -1.40
CA GLU A 142 4.03 25.14 -1.92
C GLU A 142 3.67 25.63 -3.32
N LYS A 143 3.48 24.73 -4.28
CA LYS A 143 3.32 25.06 -5.71
C LYS A 143 1.98 25.74 -6.01
N TYR A 144 0.92 25.37 -5.30
CA TYR A 144 -0.39 26.04 -5.41
C TYR A 144 -0.52 27.22 -4.45
N LYS A 145 0.52 27.49 -3.62
CA LYS A 145 0.53 28.55 -2.60
C LYS A 145 -0.69 28.47 -1.68
N LEU A 146 -0.98 27.26 -1.22
CA LEU A 146 -2.12 27.02 -0.35
C LEU A 146 -1.85 27.54 1.06
N ASN A 147 -2.83 28.26 1.63
CA ASN A 147 -2.80 28.66 3.03
C ASN A 147 -3.44 27.58 3.90
N TYR A 148 -2.84 26.39 3.89
CA TYR A 148 -3.30 25.19 4.57
C TYR A 148 -2.18 24.57 5.40
N LYS A 149 -2.57 23.86 6.46
CA LYS A 149 -1.68 22.97 7.22
C LYS A 149 -1.95 21.54 6.81
N LEU A 150 -0.89 20.79 6.50
CA LEU A 150 -0.95 19.34 6.41
C LEU A 150 -0.84 18.77 7.84
N LEU A 151 -1.88 18.04 8.26
CA LEU A 151 -1.91 17.39 9.57
C LEU A 151 -1.47 15.93 9.42
N GLU A 152 -0.37 15.59 10.07
CA GLU A 152 0.12 14.22 10.14
C GLU A 152 -0.80 13.36 11.02
N SER A 153 -1.09 12.14 10.58
CA SER A 153 -1.86 11.16 11.35
C SER A 153 -1.42 9.73 10.99
N SER A 154 -2.35 8.81 10.89
CA SER A 154 -2.17 7.47 10.29
C SER A 154 -3.31 7.19 9.32
N GLY A 155 -3.17 6.19 8.46
CA GLY A 155 -4.24 5.79 7.54
C GLY A 155 -5.59 5.57 8.25
N PRO A 156 -5.66 4.73 9.30
CA PRO A 156 -6.89 4.54 10.08
C PRO A 156 -7.43 5.81 10.75
N ALA A 157 -6.55 6.69 11.26
CA ALA A 157 -6.97 7.94 11.89
C ALA A 157 -7.55 8.91 10.86
N MET A 158 -6.92 9.04 9.69
CA MET A 158 -7.42 9.87 8.59
C MET A 158 -8.80 9.40 8.13
N THR A 159 -9.01 8.11 7.92
CA THR A 159 -10.30 7.55 7.49
C THR A 159 -11.39 7.71 8.57
N ALA A 160 -11.05 7.63 9.85
CA ALA A 160 -11.99 7.90 10.94
C ALA A 160 -12.44 9.37 10.98
N VAL A 161 -11.51 10.31 10.75
CA VAL A 161 -11.83 11.76 10.65
C VAL A 161 -12.67 12.04 9.41
N LEU A 162 -12.34 11.43 8.26
CA LEU A 162 -13.10 11.51 7.03
C LEU A 162 -14.55 11.03 7.25
N LYS A 163 -14.71 9.83 7.84
CA LYS A 163 -16.04 9.28 8.14
C LYS A 163 -16.86 10.23 9.00
N ARG A 164 -16.30 10.76 10.08
CA ARG A 164 -17.00 11.71 10.96
C ARG A 164 -17.45 12.96 10.19
N ALA A 165 -16.57 13.53 9.38
CA ALA A 165 -16.91 14.72 8.59
C ALA A 165 -18.04 14.43 7.60
N ILE A 166 -18.07 13.23 6.98
CA ILE A 166 -19.16 12.80 6.10
C ILE A 166 -20.48 12.66 6.88
N ASP A 167 -20.47 11.99 8.04
CA ASP A 167 -21.65 11.78 8.88
C ASP A 167 -22.24 13.14 9.34
N GLU A 168 -21.39 14.14 9.60
CA GLU A 168 -21.77 15.50 9.98
C GLU A 168 -21.98 16.45 8.77
N HIS A 169 -21.86 15.95 7.54
CA HIS A 169 -21.95 16.73 6.30
C HIS A 169 -20.99 17.94 6.26
N GLN A 170 -19.83 17.83 6.89
CA GLN A 170 -18.80 18.87 6.92
C GLN A 170 -17.86 18.74 5.71
N TRP A 171 -17.32 19.88 5.28
CA TRP A 171 -16.28 19.90 4.27
C TRP A 171 -14.97 19.43 4.87
N ILE A 172 -14.31 18.49 4.19
CA ILE A 172 -13.02 17.95 4.56
C ILE A 172 -12.21 17.68 3.30
N VAL A 173 -10.90 17.86 3.36
CA VAL A 173 -9.94 17.42 2.37
C VAL A 173 -8.91 16.53 3.04
N VAL A 174 -8.70 15.35 2.46
CA VAL A 174 -7.75 14.35 2.96
C VAL A 174 -6.77 13.96 1.87
N THR A 175 -5.61 13.44 2.26
CA THR A 175 -4.79 12.66 1.34
C THR A 175 -5.52 11.35 1.04
N GLY A 176 -5.51 10.90 -0.22
CA GLY A 176 -6.20 9.67 -0.58
C GLY A 176 -5.56 8.98 -1.77
N TRP A 177 -5.80 7.69 -1.88
CA TRP A 177 -5.27 6.85 -2.95
C TRP A 177 -6.27 5.81 -3.41
N THR A 178 -6.06 5.30 -4.59
CA THR A 178 -6.76 4.12 -5.11
C THR A 178 -5.73 3.08 -5.54
N PRO A 179 -5.93 1.80 -5.19
CA PRO A 179 -7.14 1.20 -4.59
C PRO A 179 -7.25 1.49 -3.08
N HIS A 180 -8.46 1.76 -2.60
CA HIS A 180 -8.78 1.94 -1.18
C HIS A 180 -10.27 1.71 -0.95
N TRP A 181 -10.63 0.98 0.11
CA TRP A 181 -12.02 0.65 0.46
C TRP A 181 -12.90 1.89 0.69
N MET A 182 -12.32 3.03 1.07
CA MET A 182 -13.09 4.26 1.33
C MET A 182 -13.91 4.72 0.12
N PHE A 183 -13.44 4.46 -1.11
CA PHE A 183 -14.18 4.80 -2.33
C PHE A 183 -15.36 3.86 -2.63
N THR A 184 -15.38 2.68 -2.04
CA THR A 184 -16.53 1.78 -2.10
C THR A 184 -17.59 2.12 -1.06
N ARG A 185 -17.17 2.64 0.10
CA ARG A 185 -18.08 2.98 1.22
C ARG A 185 -18.60 4.40 1.19
N PHE A 186 -17.82 5.33 0.68
CA PHE A 186 -18.17 6.75 0.65
C PHE A 186 -18.17 7.28 -0.77
N LYS A 187 -19.07 8.24 -1.03
CA LYS A 187 -19.04 8.99 -2.29
C LYS A 187 -17.96 10.05 -2.20
N LEU A 188 -16.81 9.75 -2.80
CA LEU A 188 -15.62 10.59 -2.78
C LEU A 188 -15.19 10.95 -4.18
N LYS A 189 -14.44 12.03 -4.30
CA LYS A 189 -13.78 12.42 -5.54
C LYS A 189 -12.39 12.97 -5.28
N PHE A 190 -11.47 12.70 -6.21
CA PHE A 190 -10.19 13.39 -6.25
C PHE A 190 -10.38 14.82 -6.75
N LEU A 191 -9.65 15.74 -6.15
CA LEU A 191 -9.50 17.08 -6.74
C LEU A 191 -8.57 17.00 -7.96
N GLU A 192 -8.92 17.76 -9.00
CA GLU A 192 -8.05 17.94 -10.15
C GLU A 192 -6.74 18.60 -9.72
N ASP A 193 -5.65 18.11 -10.27
CA ASP A 193 -4.29 18.61 -10.06
C ASP A 193 -3.71 19.16 -11.39
N PRO A 194 -4.06 20.40 -11.81
CA PRO A 194 -3.61 20.96 -13.08
C PRO A 194 -2.09 21.08 -13.20
N LYS A 195 -1.37 21.12 -12.08
CA LYS A 195 0.10 21.20 -12.08
C LYS A 195 0.78 19.82 -12.08
N GLY A 196 0.02 18.75 -11.93
CA GLY A 196 0.52 17.37 -11.97
C GLY A 196 1.46 17.00 -10.83
N ILE A 197 1.26 17.60 -9.64
CA ILE A 197 2.12 17.38 -8.47
C ILE A 197 2.00 15.96 -7.93
N PHE A 198 0.78 15.39 -7.98
CA PHE A 198 0.52 14.02 -7.54
C PHE A 198 0.88 12.97 -8.61
N GLY A 199 1.49 13.39 -9.70
CA GLY A 199 1.99 12.49 -10.74
C GLY A 199 0.89 11.89 -11.61
N LYS A 200 1.24 10.75 -12.20
CA LYS A 200 0.36 9.94 -13.05
C LYS A 200 -0.01 8.65 -12.32
N VAL A 201 -0.77 7.80 -13.00
CA VAL A 201 -1.05 6.43 -12.56
C VAL A 201 0.26 5.68 -12.31
N GLU A 202 0.31 4.98 -11.17
CA GLU A 202 1.45 4.21 -10.71
C GLU A 202 1.14 2.71 -10.64
N ILE A 203 2.15 1.95 -10.27
CA ILE A 203 2.09 0.50 -10.14
C ILE A 203 2.40 0.14 -8.70
N ILE A 204 1.53 -0.65 -8.07
CA ILE A 204 1.84 -1.34 -6.82
C ILE A 204 2.70 -2.55 -7.16
N THR A 205 3.89 -2.56 -6.63
CA THR A 205 4.96 -3.48 -6.99
C THR A 205 5.44 -4.25 -5.76
N ALA A 206 5.58 -5.56 -5.89
CA ALA A 206 6.25 -6.38 -4.89
C ALA A 206 7.76 -6.25 -5.04
N ILE A 207 8.44 -5.93 -3.95
CA ILE A 207 9.90 -5.85 -3.90
C ILE A 207 10.47 -6.76 -2.82
N ALA A 208 11.70 -7.19 -3.03
CA ALA A 208 12.44 -8.05 -2.11
C ALA A 208 13.84 -7.49 -1.83
N ARG A 209 14.46 -7.98 -0.75
CA ARG A 209 15.91 -7.79 -0.56
C ARG A 209 16.70 -8.46 -1.68
N LYS A 210 17.85 -7.91 -2.03
CA LYS A 210 18.71 -8.43 -3.10
C LYS A 210 19.08 -9.90 -2.87
N GLY A 211 18.95 -10.70 -3.91
CA GLY A 211 19.26 -12.12 -3.92
C GLY A 211 18.16 -13.03 -3.36
N PHE A 212 17.01 -12.46 -3.00
CA PHE A 212 15.86 -13.22 -2.49
C PHE A 212 15.37 -14.26 -3.50
N GLY A 213 15.18 -13.88 -4.77
CA GLY A 213 14.68 -14.78 -5.80
C GLY A 213 15.57 -16.00 -6.06
N LYS A 214 16.90 -15.86 -5.87
CA LYS A 214 17.83 -17.01 -5.94
C LYS A 214 17.74 -17.92 -4.73
N GLN A 215 17.40 -17.39 -3.56
CA GLN A 215 17.32 -18.14 -2.31
C GLN A 215 15.96 -18.82 -2.14
N HIS A 216 14.90 -18.17 -2.64
CA HIS A 216 13.50 -18.60 -2.52
C HIS A 216 12.80 -18.54 -3.89
N PRO A 217 13.24 -19.33 -4.90
CA PRO A 217 12.73 -19.22 -6.28
C PRO A 217 11.23 -19.46 -6.37
N PHE A 218 10.69 -20.44 -5.64
CA PHE A 218 9.25 -20.70 -5.59
C PHE A 218 8.46 -19.46 -5.11
N VAL A 219 8.89 -18.83 -4.02
CA VAL A 219 8.20 -17.65 -3.47
C VAL A 219 8.31 -16.46 -4.42
N ALA A 220 9.47 -16.27 -5.04
CA ALA A 220 9.66 -15.18 -6.00
C ALA A 220 8.79 -15.36 -7.25
N GLU A 221 8.65 -16.58 -7.75
CA GLU A 221 7.78 -16.89 -8.89
C GLU A 221 6.31 -16.73 -8.52
N LEU A 222 5.88 -17.25 -7.37
CA LEU A 222 4.53 -17.07 -6.84
C LEU A 222 4.16 -15.58 -6.78
N ILE A 223 5.00 -14.76 -6.16
CA ILE A 223 4.77 -13.31 -6.05
C ILE A 223 4.78 -12.65 -7.43
N GLY A 224 5.67 -13.06 -8.33
CA GLY A 224 5.74 -12.59 -9.70
C GLY A 224 4.49 -12.88 -10.52
N ASN A 225 3.73 -13.92 -10.17
CA ASN A 225 2.48 -14.31 -10.83
C ASN A 225 1.26 -13.53 -10.30
N ILE A 226 1.36 -12.85 -9.14
CA ILE A 226 0.25 -12.09 -8.59
C ILE A 226 0.01 -10.84 -9.43
N HIS A 227 -1.09 -10.85 -10.18
CA HIS A 227 -1.60 -9.70 -10.92
C HIS A 227 -3.07 -9.56 -10.61
N MET A 228 -3.49 -8.40 -10.16
CA MET A 228 -4.88 -8.14 -9.75
C MET A 228 -5.53 -7.08 -10.64
N THR A 229 -6.75 -7.34 -11.02
CA THR A 229 -7.65 -6.35 -11.62
C THR A 229 -8.16 -5.36 -10.58
N THR A 230 -8.77 -4.27 -11.03
CA THR A 230 -9.39 -3.29 -10.12
C THR A 230 -10.50 -3.94 -9.27
N ASP A 231 -11.29 -4.84 -9.84
CA ASP A 231 -12.37 -5.51 -9.14
C ASP A 231 -11.85 -6.47 -8.07
N GLU A 232 -10.81 -7.24 -8.39
CA GLU A 232 -10.20 -8.19 -7.46
C GLU A 232 -9.57 -7.48 -6.26
N ILE A 233 -8.74 -6.46 -6.48
CA ILE A 233 -8.11 -5.74 -5.37
C ILE A 233 -9.13 -4.96 -4.54
N SER A 234 -10.16 -4.39 -5.18
CA SER A 234 -11.24 -3.68 -4.47
C SER A 234 -12.06 -4.62 -3.61
N SER A 235 -12.35 -5.85 -4.08
CA SER A 235 -13.07 -6.85 -3.30
C SER A 235 -12.23 -7.34 -2.12
N LEU A 236 -10.92 -7.58 -2.31
CA LEU A 236 -10.00 -7.91 -1.23
C LEU A 236 -9.99 -6.84 -0.14
N LEU A 237 -9.79 -5.58 -0.53
CA LEU A 237 -9.78 -4.44 0.41
C LEU A 237 -11.11 -4.30 1.15
N ASN A 238 -12.24 -4.52 0.46
CA ASN A 238 -13.54 -4.49 1.10
C ASN A 238 -13.70 -5.58 2.16
N ASP A 239 -13.31 -6.82 1.85
CA ASP A 239 -13.41 -7.94 2.80
C ASP A 239 -12.49 -7.74 4.02
N VAL A 240 -11.26 -7.29 3.80
CA VAL A 240 -10.32 -6.94 4.88
C VAL A 240 -10.90 -5.84 5.77
N SER A 241 -11.41 -4.77 5.19
CA SER A 241 -11.94 -3.61 5.92
C SER A 241 -13.24 -3.89 6.70
N GLN A 242 -13.93 -5.01 6.45
CA GLN A 242 -15.07 -5.47 7.25
C GLN A 242 -14.64 -6.22 8.51
N ASN A 243 -13.37 -6.61 8.60
CA ASN A 243 -12.78 -7.39 9.69
C ASN A 243 -11.67 -6.59 10.41
N GLU A 244 -11.97 -5.36 10.81
CA GLU A 244 -11.02 -4.37 11.37
C GLU A 244 -10.16 -4.87 12.56
N TYR A 245 -10.56 -5.95 13.22
CA TYR A 245 -9.81 -6.53 14.35
C TYR A 245 -9.07 -7.83 13.98
N ASN A 246 -9.26 -8.32 12.76
CA ASN A 246 -8.61 -9.53 12.24
C ASN A 246 -8.56 -9.50 10.72
N GLU A 247 -7.68 -8.66 10.19
CA GLU A 247 -7.53 -8.44 8.74
C GLU A 247 -7.23 -9.75 7.99
N LYS A 248 -6.47 -10.64 8.62
CA LYS A 248 -6.15 -11.97 8.07
C LYS A 248 -7.39 -12.82 7.82
N GLU A 249 -8.39 -12.76 8.69
CA GLU A 249 -9.65 -13.50 8.52
C GLU A 249 -10.43 -13.00 7.29
N GLY A 250 -10.42 -11.69 7.04
CA GLY A 250 -10.97 -11.10 5.81
C GLY A 250 -10.28 -11.63 4.55
N VAL A 251 -8.95 -11.75 4.61
CA VAL A 251 -8.16 -12.33 3.51
C VAL A 251 -8.42 -13.81 3.33
N GLU A 252 -8.48 -14.59 4.41
CA GLU A 252 -8.78 -16.04 4.34
C GLU A 252 -10.14 -16.31 3.69
N LYS A 253 -11.15 -15.48 4.02
CA LYS A 253 -12.45 -15.53 3.36
C LYS A 253 -12.31 -15.24 1.86
N TRP A 254 -11.65 -14.15 1.51
CA TRP A 254 -11.45 -13.75 0.10
C TRP A 254 -10.71 -14.82 -0.70
N VAL A 255 -9.62 -15.38 -0.16
CA VAL A 255 -8.85 -16.47 -0.79
C VAL A 255 -9.72 -17.67 -1.07
N LYS A 256 -10.57 -18.06 -0.11
CA LYS A 256 -11.52 -19.18 -0.27
C LYS A 256 -12.54 -18.92 -1.39
N GLU A 257 -13.03 -17.70 -1.51
CA GLU A 257 -13.99 -17.30 -2.55
C GLU A 257 -13.35 -17.17 -3.93
N HIS A 258 -12.04 -16.92 -3.98
CA HIS A 258 -11.25 -16.74 -5.20
C HIS A 258 -10.20 -17.84 -5.43
N GLN A 259 -10.45 -19.06 -4.94
CA GLN A 259 -9.45 -20.14 -4.92
C GLN A 259 -8.84 -20.42 -6.30
N SER A 260 -9.63 -20.43 -7.37
CA SER A 260 -9.14 -20.68 -8.73
C SER A 260 -8.17 -19.60 -9.22
N LEU A 261 -8.36 -18.34 -8.81
CA LEU A 261 -7.44 -17.27 -9.11
C LEU A 261 -6.14 -17.45 -8.33
N VAL A 262 -6.25 -17.72 -7.02
CA VAL A 262 -5.09 -17.97 -6.15
C VAL A 262 -4.28 -19.16 -6.65
N ASP A 263 -4.92 -20.25 -7.03
CA ASP A 263 -4.27 -21.45 -7.58
C ASP A 263 -3.48 -21.12 -8.86
N SER A 264 -3.95 -20.17 -9.66
CA SER A 264 -3.25 -19.74 -10.89
C SER A 264 -1.94 -19.00 -10.64
N TRP A 265 -1.73 -18.47 -9.44
CA TRP A 265 -0.49 -17.81 -9.03
C TRP A 265 0.57 -18.78 -8.49
N ILE A 266 0.13 -19.98 -8.05
CA ILE A 266 1.03 -20.98 -7.45
C ILE A 266 1.87 -21.63 -8.55
N PRO A 267 3.21 -21.60 -8.46
CA PRO A 267 4.08 -22.30 -9.40
C PRO A 267 3.84 -23.82 -9.38
N ASN A 268 3.98 -24.46 -10.55
CA ASN A 268 3.84 -25.92 -10.71
C ASN A 268 4.98 -26.70 -10.06
#